data_1bce2c7130235b27baacb5f6c44b0a43
#
_entry.id   1bce2c7130235b27baacb5f6c44b0a43
#
_cell.length_a   1.000
_cell.length_b   1.000
_cell.length_c   1.000
_cell.angle_alpha   90.00
_cell.angle_beta   90.00
_cell.angle_gamma   90.00
#
_symmetry.space_group_name_H-M   'P 1'
#
loop_
_entity.id
_entity.type
_entity.pdbx_description
1 polymer ?
#
loop_
_entity_poly.entity_id
_entity_poly.type
_entity_poly.pdbx_seq_one_letter_code
_entity_poly.pdbx_strand_id
1 'polypeptide(L)'
;AALEGGVGALVTSSGQAATMMAVLNICHAGGHVVCSSAVYGGTFNLFYKTLHEMGIDCTFVSPNCTEDELNAAFRENTRCVFAETLTNPSLVVTDLEMFANAAHAHGVPCIVDNTFPTPINCRPFEFGVDIVTHSTTKYLDGHAVQLGGAIVDSGNFDWNNGKFPEFTEPDESYHGIVYAEHFGKAAYIAKARCHLMRDIGAQAAPMNAFYLNLGMETLALRMERHCSNAQKIAEFLEQDDRVAWVNYPGLESSPYHELAMKYMPHGTCGVISFGIKGGREAATRFMDSLELASVVTHVADLRTCVLHPASTTHRQMTDEQLKEAGVSPDLIRLSVGIENPEDILDDIKQALEKATK
;
A
#
# COMPACT_ATOMS: atom_id res chain seq x y z
N ALA A 1 -12.59 5.38 -9.55
CA ALA A 1 -13.68 5.86 -8.69
C ALA A 1 -14.71 4.76 -8.42
N ALA A 2 -15.39 4.24 -9.43
CA ALA A 2 -16.49 3.28 -9.26
C ALA A 2 -16.11 2.02 -8.46
N LEU A 3 -14.93 1.48 -8.66
CA LEU A 3 -14.48 0.28 -7.94
C LEU A 3 -14.32 0.53 -6.43
N GLU A 4 -13.78 1.69 -6.04
CA GLU A 4 -13.63 2.07 -4.63
C GLU A 4 -14.93 2.64 -4.03
N GLY A 5 -15.91 3.03 -4.86
CA GLY A 5 -17.12 3.73 -4.41
C GLY A 5 -16.93 5.24 -4.22
N GLY A 6 -15.91 5.83 -4.82
CA GLY A 6 -15.60 7.27 -4.73
C GLY A 6 -16.29 8.14 -5.77
N VAL A 7 -16.33 9.45 -5.52
CA VAL A 7 -16.96 10.46 -6.41
C VAL A 7 -16.09 10.80 -7.62
N GLY A 8 -14.77 10.60 -7.52
CA GLY A 8 -13.84 10.91 -8.60
C GLY A 8 -12.49 10.23 -8.43
N ALA A 9 -11.76 10.09 -9.52
CA ALA A 9 -10.41 9.55 -9.50
C ALA A 9 -9.49 10.29 -10.48
N LEU A 10 -8.20 10.25 -10.20
CA LEU A 10 -7.15 10.83 -11.00
C LEU A 10 -6.04 9.81 -11.20
N VAL A 11 -5.71 9.48 -12.46
CA VAL A 11 -4.63 8.54 -12.77
C VAL A 11 -3.33 9.31 -12.95
N THR A 12 -2.27 8.84 -12.30
CA THR A 12 -0.95 9.50 -12.24
C THR A 12 0.14 8.63 -12.88
N SER A 13 1.33 9.19 -13.07
CA SER A 13 2.47 8.53 -13.69
C SER A 13 3.08 7.39 -12.86
N SER A 14 2.82 7.34 -11.55
CA SER A 14 3.29 6.30 -10.64
C SER A 14 2.51 6.32 -9.32
N GLY A 15 2.60 5.25 -8.52
CA GLY A 15 2.05 5.23 -7.16
C GLY A 15 2.66 6.31 -6.27
N GLN A 16 3.97 6.56 -6.38
CA GLN A 16 4.63 7.65 -5.63
C GLN A 16 4.13 9.04 -6.05
N ALA A 17 3.83 9.24 -7.33
CA ALA A 17 3.20 10.48 -7.79
C ALA A 17 1.79 10.63 -7.20
N ALA A 18 1.03 9.54 -7.10
CA ALA A 18 -0.29 9.55 -6.46
C ALA A 18 -0.18 9.93 -4.97
N THR A 19 0.69 9.28 -4.22
CA THR A 19 0.91 9.57 -2.80
C THR A 19 1.39 11.01 -2.59
N MET A 20 2.40 11.46 -3.34
CA MET A 20 2.92 12.82 -3.25
C MET A 20 1.84 13.86 -3.56
N MET A 21 1.09 13.68 -4.66
CA MET A 21 0.03 14.62 -5.05
C MET A 21 -1.14 14.60 -4.07
N ALA A 22 -1.50 13.43 -3.54
CA ALA A 22 -2.55 13.33 -2.53
C ALA A 22 -2.23 14.17 -1.30
N VAL A 23 -1.00 14.14 -0.83
CA VAL A 23 -0.55 14.93 0.32
C VAL A 23 -0.39 16.40 -0.04
N LEU A 24 0.32 16.73 -1.12
CA LEU A 24 0.57 18.12 -1.51
C LEU A 24 -0.70 18.89 -1.88
N ASN A 25 -1.80 18.20 -2.19
CA ASN A 25 -3.10 18.83 -2.45
C ASN A 25 -3.67 19.54 -1.23
N ILE A 26 -3.23 19.16 -0.01
CA ILE A 26 -3.78 19.63 1.28
C ILE A 26 -2.70 20.00 2.31
N CYS A 27 -1.45 19.68 2.06
CA CYS A 27 -0.36 19.95 2.99
C CYS A 27 0.77 20.68 2.26
N HIS A 28 1.12 21.85 2.75
CA HIS A 28 2.15 22.73 2.18
C HIS A 28 3.29 22.94 3.18
N ALA A 29 4.32 23.70 2.80
CA ALA A 29 5.43 24.06 3.68
C ALA A 29 4.92 24.66 5.01
N GLY A 30 5.44 24.17 6.13
CA GLY A 30 4.98 24.45 7.47
C GLY A 30 3.85 23.53 7.97
N GLY A 31 3.34 22.62 7.11
CA GLY A 31 2.36 21.62 7.49
C GLY A 31 2.99 20.35 8.09
N HIS A 32 2.14 19.50 8.62
CA HIS A 32 2.53 18.26 9.27
C HIS A 32 1.63 17.09 8.84
N VAL A 33 2.20 15.90 8.79
CA VAL A 33 1.50 14.65 8.48
C VAL A 33 1.76 13.63 9.59
N VAL A 34 0.74 12.89 10.01
CA VAL A 34 0.91 11.67 10.81
C VAL A 34 0.93 10.47 9.84
N CYS A 35 1.97 9.66 9.90
CA CYS A 35 2.14 8.53 8.98
C CYS A 35 2.41 7.23 9.74
N SER A 36 1.78 6.14 9.33
CA SER A 36 2.19 4.81 9.81
C SER A 36 3.65 4.55 9.43
N SER A 37 4.44 4.01 10.35
CA SER A 37 5.84 3.67 10.08
C SER A 37 5.99 2.43 9.19
N ALA A 38 4.97 1.58 9.14
CA ALA A 38 4.93 0.40 8.29
C ALA A 38 4.26 0.73 6.94
N VAL A 39 4.95 1.50 6.11
CA VAL A 39 4.56 1.80 4.74
C VAL A 39 5.66 1.36 3.77
N TYR A 40 5.34 1.28 2.49
CA TYR A 40 6.32 0.99 1.46
C TYR A 40 7.58 1.86 1.61
N GLY A 41 8.77 1.26 1.49
CA GLY A 41 10.03 1.97 1.74
C GLY A 41 10.21 3.26 0.94
N GLY A 42 9.68 3.32 -0.29
CA GLY A 42 9.65 4.55 -1.08
C GLY A 42 8.75 5.63 -0.47
N THR A 43 7.61 5.23 0.09
CA THR A 43 6.68 6.13 0.79
C THR A 43 7.28 6.62 2.10
N PHE A 44 7.92 5.72 2.88
CA PHE A 44 8.67 6.13 4.08
C PHE A 44 9.71 7.21 3.75
N ASN A 45 10.53 6.97 2.72
CA ASN A 45 11.56 7.93 2.31
C ASN A 45 10.97 9.24 1.75
N LEU A 46 9.83 9.16 1.07
CA LEU A 46 9.10 10.35 0.61
C LEU A 46 8.74 11.26 1.78
N PHE A 47 8.15 10.71 2.85
CA PHE A 47 7.76 11.49 4.04
C PHE A 47 8.97 11.90 4.88
N TYR A 48 9.90 10.97 5.12
CA TYR A 48 11.05 11.21 5.99
C TYR A 48 12.04 12.23 5.42
N LYS A 49 12.27 12.20 4.10
CA LYS A 49 13.31 12.99 3.45
C LYS A 49 12.75 14.04 2.50
N THR A 50 12.03 13.60 1.47
CA THR A 50 11.66 14.49 0.35
C THR A 50 10.66 15.57 0.79
N LEU A 51 9.58 15.20 1.46
CA LEU A 51 8.59 16.17 1.94
C LEU A 51 9.16 17.04 3.09
N HIS A 52 10.04 16.46 3.93
CA HIS A 52 10.74 17.25 4.95
C HIS A 52 11.61 18.34 4.32
N GLU A 53 12.33 18.06 3.25
CA GLU A 53 13.10 19.07 2.50
C GLU A 53 12.21 20.11 1.82
N MET A 54 10.95 19.80 1.56
CA MET A 54 9.92 20.73 1.08
C MET A 54 9.24 21.51 2.22
N GLY A 55 9.70 21.32 3.48
CA GLY A 55 9.17 22.01 4.66
C GLY A 55 7.90 21.39 5.24
N ILE A 56 7.60 20.13 4.92
CA ILE A 56 6.47 19.36 5.48
C ILE A 56 7.02 18.35 6.48
N ASP A 57 6.66 18.49 7.75
CA ASP A 57 7.08 17.57 8.79
C ASP A 57 6.21 16.31 8.82
N CYS A 58 6.79 15.19 9.31
CA CYS A 58 6.09 13.95 9.50
C CYS A 58 6.38 13.34 10.88
N THR A 59 5.33 12.91 11.58
CA THR A 59 5.46 12.05 12.76
C THR A 59 5.05 10.62 12.38
N PHE A 60 5.99 9.68 12.53
CA PHE A 60 5.72 8.28 12.30
C PHE A 60 5.17 7.62 13.56
N VAL A 61 4.09 6.83 13.41
CA VAL A 61 3.47 6.04 14.46
C VAL A 61 3.56 4.55 14.12
N SER A 62 3.62 3.69 15.13
CA SER A 62 3.54 2.24 14.90
C SER A 62 2.20 1.88 14.23
N PRO A 63 2.15 0.93 13.28
CA PRO A 63 0.87 0.44 12.76
C PRO A 63 0.02 -0.25 13.84
N ASN A 64 0.65 -0.70 14.93
CA ASN A 64 0.02 -1.31 16.09
C ASN A 64 -0.08 -0.34 17.28
N CYS A 65 -0.03 0.98 17.04
CA CYS A 65 -0.19 1.98 18.10
C CYS A 65 -1.59 1.90 18.70
N THR A 66 -1.69 2.30 19.97
CA THR A 66 -2.97 2.54 20.61
C THR A 66 -3.63 3.82 20.07
N GLU A 67 -4.92 3.99 20.30
CA GLU A 67 -5.64 5.22 19.95
C GLU A 67 -5.02 6.46 20.63
N ASP A 68 -4.59 6.34 21.88
CA ASP A 68 -3.93 7.42 22.63
C ASP A 68 -2.58 7.80 22.00
N GLU A 69 -1.77 6.81 21.62
CA GLU A 69 -0.49 7.05 20.93
C GLU A 69 -0.69 7.71 19.56
N LEU A 70 -1.70 7.27 18.83
CA LEU A 70 -2.07 7.89 17.56
C LEU A 70 -2.51 9.34 17.75
N ASN A 71 -3.41 9.59 18.70
CA ASN A 71 -3.88 10.94 19.01
C ASN A 71 -2.76 11.87 19.49
N ALA A 72 -1.79 11.36 20.25
CA ALA A 72 -0.64 12.13 20.73
C ALA A 72 0.33 12.57 19.60
N ALA A 73 0.26 11.95 18.43
CA ALA A 73 1.08 12.31 17.27
C ALA A 73 0.57 13.54 16.51
N PHE A 74 -0.67 13.96 16.74
CA PHE A 74 -1.25 15.12 16.05
C PHE A 74 -0.71 16.44 16.61
N ARG A 75 -0.56 17.42 15.72
CA ARG A 75 -0.17 18.79 16.02
C ARG A 75 -1.23 19.75 15.47
N GLU A 76 -1.18 21.01 15.89
CA GLU A 76 -2.09 22.04 15.39
C GLU A 76 -2.05 22.18 13.86
N ASN A 77 -0.84 22.06 13.29
CA ASN A 77 -0.58 22.14 11.85
C ASN A 77 -0.69 20.78 11.12
N THR A 78 -1.19 19.72 11.75
CA THR A 78 -1.45 18.44 11.06
C THR A 78 -2.53 18.62 10.01
N ARG A 79 -2.26 18.06 8.80
CA ARG A 79 -3.12 18.22 7.62
C ARG A 79 -3.74 16.92 7.14
N CYS A 80 -3.13 15.77 7.43
CA CYS A 80 -3.68 14.46 7.14
C CYS A 80 -3.00 13.37 7.96
N VAL A 81 -3.65 12.20 7.95
CA VAL A 81 -3.05 10.92 8.38
C VAL A 81 -2.82 10.08 7.12
N PHE A 82 -1.71 9.34 7.07
CA PHE A 82 -1.39 8.41 5.98
C PHE A 82 -1.06 7.02 6.52
N ALA A 83 -1.65 5.98 5.90
CA ALA A 83 -1.35 4.57 6.19
C ALA A 83 -1.46 3.70 4.93
N GLU A 84 -1.11 2.43 5.02
CA GLU A 84 -1.44 1.40 4.03
C GLU A 84 -2.49 0.46 4.63
N THR A 85 -3.48 0.02 3.84
CA THR A 85 -4.48 -0.96 4.30
C THR A 85 -3.80 -2.25 4.76
N LEU A 86 -2.84 -2.71 3.97
CA LEU A 86 -2.02 -3.90 4.21
C LEU A 86 -0.58 -3.60 3.82
N THR A 87 0.31 -3.66 4.78
CA THR A 87 1.69 -3.17 4.63
C THR A 87 2.61 -4.14 3.86
N ASN A 88 3.65 -3.60 3.21
CA ASN A 88 4.66 -4.34 2.46
C ASN A 88 6.07 -4.12 3.06
N PRO A 89 6.84 -5.15 3.44
CA PRO A 89 6.56 -6.60 3.32
C PRO A 89 5.96 -7.23 4.59
N SER A 90 5.75 -6.45 5.65
CA SER A 90 5.38 -6.97 6.98
C SER A 90 3.95 -7.50 7.09
N LEU A 91 3.08 -7.22 6.12
CA LEU A 91 1.68 -7.67 6.05
C LEU A 91 0.88 -7.38 7.34
N VAL A 92 1.16 -6.24 7.96
CA VAL A 92 0.35 -5.71 9.06
C VAL A 92 -0.96 -5.17 8.47
N VAL A 93 -2.09 -5.53 9.06
CA VAL A 93 -3.39 -4.95 8.71
C VAL A 93 -3.62 -3.73 9.58
N THR A 94 -3.76 -2.57 8.96
CA THR A 94 -4.05 -1.32 9.68
C THR A 94 -5.51 -1.30 10.15
N ASP A 95 -5.75 -0.87 11.38
CA ASP A 95 -7.13 -0.59 11.85
C ASP A 95 -7.63 0.70 11.20
N LEU A 96 -8.33 0.55 10.07
CA LEU A 96 -8.78 1.67 9.23
C LEU A 96 -9.73 2.59 9.99
N GLU A 97 -10.66 2.03 10.77
CA GLU A 97 -11.63 2.84 11.54
C GLU A 97 -10.93 3.65 12.64
N MET A 98 -9.95 3.06 13.34
CA MET A 98 -9.18 3.78 14.36
C MET A 98 -8.44 4.96 13.74
N PHE A 99 -7.74 4.75 12.62
CA PHE A 99 -6.99 5.80 11.93
C PHE A 99 -7.91 6.90 11.37
N ALA A 100 -9.03 6.52 10.75
CA ALA A 100 -10.01 7.47 10.22
C ALA A 100 -10.69 8.28 11.32
N ASN A 101 -11.14 7.63 12.40
CA ASN A 101 -11.76 8.29 13.53
C ASN A 101 -10.82 9.29 14.22
N ALA A 102 -9.56 8.91 14.45
CA ALA A 102 -8.54 9.80 14.98
C ALA A 102 -8.33 11.02 14.06
N ALA A 103 -8.18 10.79 12.74
CA ALA A 103 -8.06 11.88 11.78
C ALA A 103 -9.24 12.86 11.85
N HIS A 104 -10.46 12.35 11.85
CA HIS A 104 -11.68 13.14 11.89
C HIS A 104 -11.85 13.89 13.22
N ALA A 105 -11.48 13.28 14.35
CA ALA A 105 -11.48 13.96 15.65
C ALA A 105 -10.56 15.20 15.67
N HIS A 106 -9.49 15.16 14.88
CA HIS A 106 -8.59 16.29 14.68
C HIS A 106 -8.95 17.17 13.48
N GLY A 107 -10.07 16.90 12.79
CA GLY A 107 -10.58 17.66 11.64
C GLY A 107 -9.69 17.57 10.40
N VAL A 108 -9.00 16.45 10.18
CA VAL A 108 -8.15 16.20 9.01
C VAL A 108 -8.56 14.91 8.30
N PRO A 109 -8.31 14.77 6.99
CA PRO A 109 -8.65 13.54 6.27
C PRO A 109 -7.67 12.40 6.55
N CYS A 110 -8.18 11.18 6.43
CA CYS A 110 -7.41 9.94 6.40
C CYS A 110 -7.14 9.53 4.95
N ILE A 111 -5.86 9.34 4.61
CA ILE A 111 -5.39 8.88 3.29
C ILE A 111 -4.83 7.47 3.46
N VAL A 112 -5.26 6.53 2.63
CA VAL A 112 -4.79 5.14 2.71
C VAL A 112 -4.35 4.64 1.35
N ASP A 113 -3.18 4.02 1.29
CA ASP A 113 -2.75 3.25 0.12
C ASP A 113 -3.39 1.85 0.17
N ASN A 114 -4.24 1.56 -0.82
CA ASN A 114 -4.99 0.31 -0.92
C ASN A 114 -4.45 -0.61 -2.04
N THR A 115 -3.16 -0.50 -2.33
CA THR A 115 -2.53 -1.19 -3.47
C THR A 115 -2.64 -2.71 -3.36
N PHE A 116 -2.40 -3.31 -2.17
CA PHE A 116 -2.37 -4.76 -2.03
C PHE A 116 -3.75 -5.40 -1.98
N PRO A 117 -4.70 -4.93 -1.17
CA PRO A 117 -6.04 -5.50 -1.16
C PRO A 117 -6.78 -5.25 -2.47
N THR A 118 -6.53 -4.13 -3.14
CA THR A 118 -7.34 -3.60 -4.25
C THR A 118 -8.79 -3.32 -3.83
N PRO A 119 -9.58 -2.61 -4.64
CA PRO A 119 -11.00 -2.40 -4.34
C PRO A 119 -11.84 -3.70 -4.35
N ILE A 120 -11.24 -4.82 -4.76
CA ILE A 120 -11.94 -6.12 -4.77
C ILE A 120 -12.00 -6.72 -3.36
N ASN A 121 -10.90 -6.62 -2.61
CA ASN A 121 -10.83 -7.22 -1.28
C ASN A 121 -11.13 -6.22 -0.15
N CYS A 122 -10.84 -4.94 -0.35
CA CYS A 122 -11.12 -3.88 0.62
C CYS A 122 -11.58 -2.60 -0.07
N ARG A 123 -12.59 -1.97 0.47
CA ARG A 123 -13.04 -0.61 0.12
C ARG A 123 -12.89 0.30 1.32
N PRO A 124 -11.76 0.98 1.49
CA PRO A 124 -11.47 1.75 2.69
C PRO A 124 -12.50 2.84 3.01
N PHE A 125 -13.23 3.36 2.02
CA PHE A 125 -14.29 4.35 2.22
C PHE A 125 -15.46 3.85 3.08
N GLU A 126 -15.72 2.53 3.09
CA GLU A 126 -16.73 1.91 3.93
C GLU A 126 -16.35 1.95 5.42
N PHE A 127 -15.08 2.24 5.73
CA PHE A 127 -14.51 2.30 7.07
C PHE A 127 -14.03 3.70 7.46
N GLY A 128 -14.54 4.74 6.78
CA GLY A 128 -14.31 6.13 7.14
C GLY A 128 -13.07 6.78 6.51
N VAL A 129 -12.32 6.08 5.69
CA VAL A 129 -11.20 6.67 4.94
C VAL A 129 -11.72 7.68 3.92
N ASP A 130 -11.01 8.78 3.71
CA ASP A 130 -11.45 9.87 2.84
C ASP A 130 -10.83 9.81 1.46
N ILE A 131 -9.55 9.49 1.39
CA ILE A 131 -8.77 9.44 0.15
C ILE A 131 -8.07 8.10 0.08
N VAL A 132 -8.13 7.47 -1.10
CA VAL A 132 -7.38 6.24 -1.39
C VAL A 132 -6.36 6.50 -2.47
N THR A 133 -5.15 5.97 -2.27
CA THR A 133 -4.10 5.92 -3.29
C THR A 133 -3.84 4.50 -3.73
N HIS A 134 -3.35 4.34 -4.96
CA HIS A 134 -2.91 3.08 -5.51
C HIS A 134 -1.61 3.24 -6.31
N SER A 135 -0.74 2.25 -6.20
CA SER A 135 0.20 1.93 -7.28
C SER A 135 -0.52 1.04 -8.31
N THR A 136 -0.97 1.63 -9.41
CA THR A 136 -1.65 0.86 -10.47
C THR A 136 -0.68 -0.08 -11.21
N THR A 137 0.62 0.07 -10.97
CA THR A 137 1.71 -0.82 -11.41
C THR A 137 1.51 -2.27 -10.93
N LYS A 138 0.77 -2.47 -9.83
CA LYS A 138 0.63 -3.74 -9.10
C LYS A 138 -0.60 -4.52 -9.58
N TYR A 139 -1.38 -5.11 -8.71
CA TYR A 139 -2.55 -5.93 -9.07
C TYR A 139 -3.53 -5.25 -10.03
N LEU A 140 -3.69 -3.94 -9.99
CA LEU A 140 -4.62 -3.24 -10.88
C LEU A 140 -4.27 -3.46 -12.35
N ASP A 141 -2.98 -3.36 -12.73
CA ASP A 141 -2.46 -3.80 -14.02
C ASP A 141 -2.28 -5.31 -14.06
N GLY A 142 -1.54 -5.86 -13.10
CA GLY A 142 -1.29 -7.28 -12.91
C GLY A 142 -0.28 -7.91 -13.87
N HIS A 143 0.14 -7.23 -14.93
CA HIS A 143 0.93 -7.78 -16.03
C HIS A 143 2.39 -7.27 -16.06
N ALA A 144 2.76 -6.36 -15.14
CA ALA A 144 4.08 -5.72 -15.11
C ALA A 144 4.47 -5.02 -16.43
N VAL A 145 3.50 -4.46 -17.15
CA VAL A 145 3.71 -3.83 -18.47
C VAL A 145 3.65 -2.31 -18.42
N GLN A 146 3.24 -1.73 -17.30
CA GLN A 146 3.15 -0.27 -17.13
C GLN A 146 3.51 0.17 -15.71
N LEU A 147 3.88 1.44 -15.57
CA LEU A 147 3.95 2.16 -14.30
C LEU A 147 2.78 3.14 -14.22
N GLY A 148 2.17 3.23 -13.06
CA GLY A 148 1.09 4.16 -12.84
C GLY A 148 0.66 4.26 -11.39
N GLY A 149 -0.18 5.23 -11.10
CA GLY A 149 -0.82 5.44 -9.81
C GLY A 149 -2.25 5.94 -10.00
N ALA A 150 -3.01 5.95 -8.92
CA ALA A 150 -4.32 6.56 -8.88
C ALA A 150 -4.58 7.20 -7.52
N ILE A 151 -5.32 8.30 -7.53
CA ILE A 151 -5.91 8.93 -6.35
C ILE A 151 -7.42 8.81 -6.51
N VAL A 152 -8.11 8.36 -5.47
CA VAL A 152 -9.57 8.27 -5.44
C VAL A 152 -10.08 9.07 -4.25
N ASP A 153 -11.09 9.90 -4.51
CA ASP A 153 -11.74 10.77 -3.54
C ASP A 153 -13.10 10.17 -3.16
N SER A 154 -13.34 9.97 -1.86
CA SER A 154 -14.65 9.52 -1.36
C SER A 154 -15.74 10.59 -1.56
N GLY A 155 -15.36 11.87 -1.51
CA GLY A 155 -16.28 13.01 -1.45
C GLY A 155 -17.01 13.17 -0.13
N ASN A 156 -16.55 12.50 0.93
CA ASN A 156 -17.22 12.53 2.25
C ASN A 156 -16.57 13.51 3.23
N PHE A 157 -15.31 13.90 3.02
CA PHE A 157 -14.64 14.83 3.93
C PHE A 157 -15.18 16.26 3.77
N ASP A 158 -15.44 16.93 4.91
CA ASP A 158 -15.89 18.31 4.95
C ASP A 158 -14.70 19.29 4.82
N TRP A 159 -14.49 19.81 3.62
CA TRP A 159 -13.46 20.82 3.32
C TRP A 159 -13.79 22.21 3.88
N ASN A 160 -15.03 22.45 4.37
CA ASN A 160 -15.45 23.72 4.97
C ASN A 160 -15.22 23.80 6.49
N ASN A 161 -14.44 22.87 7.07
CA ASN A 161 -14.21 22.81 8.52
C ASN A 161 -13.25 23.88 9.07
N GLY A 162 -12.78 24.80 8.22
CA GLY A 162 -11.91 25.93 8.59
C GLY A 162 -10.41 25.63 8.55
N LYS A 163 -10.00 24.38 8.33
CA LYS A 163 -8.58 24.00 8.26
C LYS A 163 -7.99 24.04 6.85
N PHE A 164 -8.82 24.11 5.81
CA PHE A 164 -8.42 23.95 4.42
C PHE A 164 -8.82 25.17 3.57
N PRO A 165 -8.21 26.36 3.79
CA PRO A 165 -8.54 27.59 3.05
C PRO A 165 -8.35 27.42 1.54
N GLU A 166 -7.43 26.56 1.10
CA GLU A 166 -7.19 26.23 -0.30
C GLU A 166 -8.38 25.62 -1.04
N PHE A 167 -9.46 25.25 -0.33
CA PHE A 167 -10.72 24.78 -0.92
C PHE A 167 -11.84 25.80 -0.81
N THR A 168 -11.76 26.71 0.18
CA THR A 168 -12.84 27.65 0.55
C THR A 168 -12.54 29.09 0.18
N GLU A 169 -11.33 29.40 -0.22
CA GLU A 169 -10.90 30.70 -0.74
C GLU A 169 -10.70 30.65 -2.27
N PRO A 170 -10.81 31.81 -2.97
CA PRO A 170 -10.60 31.88 -4.40
C PRO A 170 -9.15 31.47 -4.80
N ASP A 171 -9.01 30.52 -5.71
CA ASP A 171 -7.74 30.15 -6.32
C ASP A 171 -7.40 31.09 -7.49
N GLU A 172 -6.52 32.03 -7.28
CA GLU A 172 -6.07 33.00 -8.30
C GLU A 172 -5.39 32.31 -9.49
N SER A 173 -4.76 31.13 -9.29
CA SER A 173 -4.12 30.36 -10.35
C SER A 173 -5.12 29.68 -11.28
N TYR A 174 -6.41 29.59 -10.88
CA TYR A 174 -7.48 28.98 -11.65
C TYR A 174 -8.74 29.84 -11.68
N HIS A 175 -8.64 31.05 -12.23
CA HIS A 175 -9.75 31.99 -12.47
C HIS A 175 -10.52 32.43 -11.21
N GLY A 176 -9.93 32.37 -10.02
CA GLY A 176 -10.59 32.73 -8.77
C GLY A 176 -11.67 31.76 -8.33
N ILE A 177 -11.59 30.49 -8.73
CA ILE A 177 -12.57 29.48 -8.36
C ILE A 177 -12.44 29.11 -6.88
N VAL A 178 -13.56 28.89 -6.20
CA VAL A 178 -13.65 28.29 -4.90
C VAL A 178 -14.04 26.83 -5.07
N TYR A 179 -13.09 25.89 -4.84
CA TYR A 179 -13.28 24.48 -5.20
C TYR A 179 -14.46 23.83 -4.46
N ALA A 180 -14.61 24.09 -3.15
CA ALA A 180 -15.70 23.53 -2.36
C ALA A 180 -17.08 23.96 -2.85
N GLU A 181 -17.24 25.25 -3.26
CA GLU A 181 -18.49 25.76 -3.78
C GLU A 181 -18.80 25.24 -5.18
N HIS A 182 -17.76 25.20 -6.05
CA HIS A 182 -17.95 24.91 -7.46
C HIS A 182 -18.09 23.41 -7.76
N PHE A 183 -17.31 22.57 -7.06
CA PHE A 183 -17.26 21.12 -7.30
C PHE A 183 -17.93 20.30 -6.19
N GLY A 184 -18.32 20.91 -5.06
CA GLY A 184 -18.97 20.22 -3.95
C GLY A 184 -18.15 19.01 -3.49
N LYS A 185 -18.76 17.83 -3.49
CA LYS A 185 -18.11 16.59 -3.07
C LYS A 185 -16.85 16.22 -3.85
N ALA A 186 -16.70 16.68 -5.08
CA ALA A 186 -15.52 16.41 -5.91
C ALA A 186 -14.44 17.50 -5.81
N ALA A 187 -14.51 18.40 -4.82
CA ALA A 187 -13.59 19.54 -4.66
C ALA A 187 -12.12 19.08 -4.60
N TYR A 188 -11.83 18.03 -3.81
CA TYR A 188 -10.46 17.53 -3.64
C TYR A 188 -9.87 17.00 -4.95
N ILE A 189 -10.57 16.13 -5.64
CA ILE A 189 -10.06 15.53 -6.87
C ILE A 189 -10.02 16.54 -8.02
N ALA A 190 -10.95 17.51 -8.04
CA ALA A 190 -10.94 18.59 -8.99
C ALA A 190 -9.72 19.50 -8.80
N LYS A 191 -9.41 19.90 -7.55
CA LYS A 191 -8.21 20.69 -7.25
C LYS A 191 -6.94 19.94 -7.62
N ALA A 192 -6.83 18.65 -7.26
CA ALA A 192 -5.67 17.83 -7.63
C ALA A 192 -5.44 17.81 -9.14
N ARG A 193 -6.51 17.76 -9.95
CA ARG A 193 -6.46 17.80 -11.42
C ARG A 193 -6.12 19.19 -11.96
N CYS A 194 -6.84 20.21 -11.50
CA CYS A 194 -6.79 21.56 -12.08
C CYS A 194 -5.52 22.32 -11.66
N HIS A 195 -4.96 21.99 -10.50
CA HIS A 195 -3.76 22.63 -9.98
C HIS A 195 -2.54 21.70 -10.09
N LEU A 196 -2.43 20.70 -9.21
CA LEU A 196 -1.19 19.93 -9.10
C LEU A 196 -0.84 19.13 -10.36
N MET A 197 -1.79 18.43 -10.97
CA MET A 197 -1.50 17.65 -12.17
C MET A 197 -1.10 18.55 -13.32
N ARG A 198 -1.75 19.71 -13.49
CA ARG A 198 -1.40 20.70 -14.51
C ARG A 198 0.03 21.23 -14.31
N ASP A 199 0.41 21.54 -13.06
CA ASP A 199 1.65 22.25 -12.78
C ASP A 199 2.85 21.30 -12.62
N ILE A 200 2.64 20.11 -12.04
CA ILE A 200 3.69 19.09 -11.85
C ILE A 200 3.83 18.18 -13.08
N GLY A 201 2.74 17.96 -13.83
CA GLY A 201 2.76 17.12 -15.03
C GLY A 201 2.85 15.62 -14.76
N ALA A 202 2.51 15.15 -13.55
CA ALA A 202 2.60 13.75 -13.14
C ALA A 202 1.41 12.90 -13.67
N GLN A 203 1.00 13.12 -14.89
CA GLN A 203 -0.10 12.41 -15.55
C GLN A 203 0.34 11.06 -16.11
N ALA A 204 -0.59 10.12 -16.21
CA ALA A 204 -0.34 8.83 -16.84
C ALA A 204 -0.18 9.00 -18.37
N ALA A 205 0.74 8.25 -18.96
CA ALA A 205 0.83 8.15 -20.42
C ALA A 205 -0.43 7.43 -20.96
N PRO A 206 -0.95 7.84 -22.14
CA PRO A 206 -2.15 7.23 -22.72
C PRO A 206 -2.06 5.71 -22.89
N MET A 207 -0.90 5.19 -23.29
CA MET A 207 -0.68 3.74 -23.40
C MET A 207 -0.72 3.04 -22.05
N ASN A 208 -0.19 3.65 -20.98
CA ASN A 208 -0.27 3.10 -19.63
C ASN A 208 -1.72 3.04 -19.13
N ALA A 209 -2.52 4.06 -19.45
CA ALA A 209 -3.95 4.07 -19.15
C ALA A 209 -4.70 2.97 -19.91
N PHE A 210 -4.33 2.70 -21.15
CA PHE A 210 -4.89 1.61 -21.94
C PHE A 210 -4.56 0.23 -21.34
N TYR A 211 -3.30 -0.03 -21.01
CA TYR A 211 -2.90 -1.29 -20.35
C TYR A 211 -3.56 -1.46 -18.99
N LEU A 212 -3.63 -0.39 -18.21
CA LEU A 212 -4.35 -0.42 -16.93
C LEU A 212 -5.82 -0.82 -17.10
N ASN A 213 -6.50 -0.24 -18.11
CA ASN A 213 -7.90 -0.59 -18.38
C ASN A 213 -8.06 -2.07 -18.73
N LEU A 214 -7.20 -2.62 -19.57
CA LEU A 214 -7.19 -4.05 -19.88
C LEU A 214 -6.96 -4.92 -18.62
N GLY A 215 -6.01 -4.53 -17.77
CA GLY A 215 -5.74 -5.23 -16.52
C GLY A 215 -6.95 -5.22 -15.58
N MET A 216 -7.64 -4.08 -15.46
CA MET A 216 -8.80 -3.94 -14.59
C MET A 216 -10.00 -4.81 -15.01
N GLU A 217 -10.16 -5.13 -16.30
CA GLU A 217 -11.25 -5.99 -16.80
C GLU A 217 -11.24 -7.39 -16.17
N THR A 218 -10.07 -7.89 -15.76
CA THR A 218 -9.91 -9.22 -15.16
C THR A 218 -9.55 -9.15 -13.67
N LEU A 219 -9.57 -7.97 -13.06
CA LEU A 219 -9.06 -7.78 -11.70
C LEU A 219 -9.75 -8.68 -10.67
N ALA A 220 -11.07 -8.76 -10.69
CA ALA A 220 -11.82 -9.56 -9.72
C ALA A 220 -11.44 -11.06 -9.80
N LEU A 221 -11.39 -11.61 -11.00
CA LEU A 221 -11.00 -13.01 -11.24
C LEU A 221 -9.55 -13.28 -10.78
N ARG A 222 -8.66 -12.32 -11.05
CA ARG A 222 -7.26 -12.45 -10.65
C ARG A 222 -7.09 -12.38 -9.14
N MET A 223 -7.76 -11.43 -8.46
CA MET A 223 -7.67 -11.29 -7.01
C MET A 223 -8.20 -12.53 -6.29
N GLU A 224 -9.33 -13.09 -6.73
CA GLU A 224 -9.84 -14.36 -6.20
C GLU A 224 -8.79 -15.48 -6.32
N ARG A 225 -8.15 -15.61 -7.48
CA ARG A 225 -7.12 -16.63 -7.71
C ARG A 225 -5.84 -16.37 -6.92
N HIS A 226 -5.37 -15.12 -6.86
CA HIS A 226 -4.21 -14.76 -6.05
C HIS A 226 -4.42 -15.09 -4.58
N CYS A 227 -5.57 -14.72 -4.01
CA CYS A 227 -5.88 -14.97 -2.60
C CYS A 227 -6.04 -16.45 -2.30
N SER A 228 -6.74 -17.22 -3.17
CA SER A 228 -6.91 -18.65 -2.97
C SER A 228 -5.60 -19.43 -3.09
N ASN A 229 -4.74 -19.05 -4.03
CA ASN A 229 -3.41 -19.64 -4.14
C ASN A 229 -2.54 -19.29 -2.94
N ALA A 230 -2.52 -18.00 -2.50
CA ALA A 230 -1.75 -17.56 -1.35
C ALA A 230 -2.19 -18.23 -0.06
N GLN A 231 -3.50 -18.38 0.17
CA GLN A 231 -4.03 -19.08 1.34
C GLN A 231 -3.49 -20.52 1.40
N LYS A 232 -3.62 -21.27 0.32
CA LYS A 232 -3.15 -22.65 0.23
C LYS A 232 -1.65 -22.80 0.46
N ILE A 233 -0.87 -21.87 -0.08
CA ILE A 233 0.59 -21.87 0.09
C ILE A 233 0.97 -21.46 1.50
N ALA A 234 0.29 -20.48 2.10
CA ALA A 234 0.54 -20.06 3.47
C ALA A 234 0.24 -21.17 4.47
N GLU A 235 -0.87 -21.89 4.30
CA GLU A 235 -1.24 -23.07 5.11
C GLU A 235 -0.19 -24.20 4.99
N PHE A 236 0.32 -24.45 3.78
CA PHE A 236 1.42 -25.39 3.60
C PHE A 236 2.70 -24.95 4.30
N LEU A 237 3.09 -23.67 4.14
CA LEU A 237 4.30 -23.13 4.76
C LEU A 237 4.22 -23.14 6.30
N GLU A 238 3.04 -22.88 6.87
CA GLU A 238 2.82 -22.90 8.32
C GLU A 238 3.01 -24.30 8.92
N GLN A 239 2.67 -25.34 8.16
CA GLN A 239 2.76 -26.74 8.59
C GLN A 239 4.13 -27.38 8.30
N ASP A 240 5.01 -26.73 7.56
CA ASP A 240 6.30 -27.30 7.15
C ASP A 240 7.38 -27.06 8.22
N ASP A 241 7.93 -28.14 8.77
CA ASP A 241 8.94 -28.09 9.83
C ASP A 241 10.23 -27.34 9.46
N ARG A 242 10.48 -27.09 8.17
CA ARG A 242 11.65 -26.33 7.66
C ARG A 242 11.43 -24.82 7.73
N VAL A 243 10.17 -24.39 7.81
CA VAL A 243 9.78 -23.00 7.94
C VAL A 243 9.87 -22.57 9.41
N ALA A 244 10.42 -21.39 9.65
CA ALA A 244 10.59 -20.85 11.00
C ALA A 244 9.38 -20.03 11.44
N TRP A 245 8.79 -19.28 10.51
CA TRP A 245 7.60 -18.45 10.72
C TRP A 245 6.94 -18.12 9.39
N VAL A 246 5.63 -17.86 9.43
CA VAL A 246 4.84 -17.37 8.29
C VAL A 246 4.04 -16.16 8.73
N ASN A 247 3.99 -15.13 7.91
CA ASN A 247 3.12 -13.98 8.09
C ASN A 247 2.19 -13.86 6.86
N TYR A 248 0.93 -14.15 7.08
CA TYR A 248 -0.16 -14.00 6.12
C TYR A 248 -1.47 -13.78 6.88
N PRO A 249 -2.14 -12.62 6.73
CA PRO A 249 -3.31 -12.28 7.55
C PRO A 249 -4.52 -13.18 7.34
N GLY A 250 -4.55 -13.98 6.26
CA GLY A 250 -5.58 -14.99 6.02
C GLY A 250 -5.45 -16.25 6.89
N LEU A 251 -4.33 -16.47 7.58
CA LEU A 251 -4.16 -17.59 8.51
C LEU A 251 -4.84 -17.28 9.86
N GLU A 252 -5.53 -18.26 10.44
CA GLU A 252 -6.19 -18.13 11.76
C GLU A 252 -5.17 -17.84 12.88
N SER A 253 -3.94 -18.30 12.72
CA SER A 253 -2.83 -18.05 13.65
C SER A 253 -2.26 -16.62 13.58
N SER A 254 -2.58 -15.87 12.53
CA SER A 254 -2.08 -14.52 12.35
C SER A 254 -2.65 -13.57 13.42
N PRO A 255 -1.81 -12.75 14.08
CA PRO A 255 -2.30 -11.72 15.01
C PRO A 255 -3.20 -10.67 14.33
N TYR A 256 -3.21 -10.61 13.02
CA TYR A 256 -4.03 -9.69 12.22
C TYR A 256 -5.28 -10.34 11.62
N HIS A 257 -5.56 -11.62 11.92
CA HIS A 257 -6.65 -12.36 11.29
C HIS A 257 -8.01 -11.69 11.51
N GLU A 258 -8.31 -11.28 12.75
CA GLU A 258 -9.59 -10.62 13.07
C GLU A 258 -9.79 -9.32 12.29
N LEU A 259 -8.75 -8.46 12.22
CA LEU A 259 -8.80 -7.23 11.41
C LEU A 259 -8.89 -7.54 9.92
N ALA A 260 -8.17 -8.57 9.46
CA ALA A 260 -8.25 -9.01 8.08
C ALA A 260 -9.65 -9.46 7.70
N MET A 261 -10.31 -10.26 8.55
CA MET A 261 -11.69 -10.70 8.31
C MET A 261 -12.70 -9.56 8.40
N LYS A 262 -12.44 -8.54 9.23
CA LYS A 262 -13.26 -7.33 9.31
C LYS A 262 -13.22 -6.50 8.03
N TYR A 263 -12.01 -6.24 7.50
CA TYR A 263 -11.80 -5.32 6.38
C TYR A 263 -11.74 -6.00 5.01
N MET A 264 -11.34 -7.27 4.99
CA MET A 264 -11.05 -8.05 3.77
C MET A 264 -11.63 -9.48 3.86
N PRO A 265 -12.95 -9.65 4.08
CA PRO A 265 -13.56 -10.96 4.36
C PRO A 265 -13.48 -11.95 3.20
N HIS A 266 -13.18 -11.48 1.99
CA HIS A 266 -13.12 -12.30 0.77
C HIS A 266 -11.68 -12.66 0.35
N GLY A 267 -10.68 -12.28 1.14
CA GLY A 267 -9.25 -12.49 0.88
C GLY A 267 -8.45 -11.22 1.09
N THR A 268 -7.19 -11.37 1.48
CA THR A 268 -6.32 -10.23 1.83
C THR A 268 -5.51 -9.73 0.63
N CYS A 269 -4.63 -10.58 0.13
CA CYS A 269 -3.80 -10.35 -1.08
C CYS A 269 -3.12 -11.65 -1.50
N GLY A 270 -2.31 -11.60 -2.55
CA GLY A 270 -1.47 -12.71 -2.99
C GLY A 270 -0.03 -12.69 -2.43
N VAL A 271 0.27 -11.90 -1.40
CA VAL A 271 1.63 -11.78 -0.86
C VAL A 271 1.74 -12.49 0.48
N ILE A 272 2.80 -13.28 0.64
CA ILE A 272 3.16 -13.99 1.86
C ILE A 272 4.57 -13.56 2.26
N SER A 273 4.83 -13.37 3.54
CA SER A 273 6.19 -13.25 4.07
C SER A 273 6.47 -14.42 5.01
N PHE A 274 7.64 -15.02 4.89
CA PHE A 274 8.03 -16.16 5.72
C PHE A 274 9.55 -16.23 5.91
N GLY A 275 10.00 -16.98 6.91
CA GLY A 275 11.40 -17.26 7.15
C GLY A 275 11.67 -18.76 7.20
N ILE A 276 12.88 -19.15 6.78
CA ILE A 276 13.33 -20.56 6.74
C ILE A 276 14.31 -20.81 7.89
N LYS A 277 14.21 -21.99 8.53
CA LYS A 277 15.20 -22.44 9.52
C LYS A 277 16.58 -22.51 8.87
N GLY A 278 17.57 -21.87 9.49
CA GLY A 278 18.91 -21.69 8.92
C GLY A 278 19.18 -20.26 8.45
N GLY A 279 18.22 -19.37 8.63
CA GLY A 279 18.39 -17.91 8.47
C GLY A 279 18.74 -17.47 7.05
N ARG A 280 19.52 -16.40 6.93
CA ARG A 280 19.92 -15.77 5.66
C ARG A 280 20.49 -16.77 4.64
N GLU A 281 21.34 -17.71 5.08
CA GLU A 281 21.98 -18.66 4.16
C GLU A 281 20.98 -19.65 3.57
N ALA A 282 20.05 -20.16 4.38
CA ALA A 282 18.99 -21.04 3.91
C ALA A 282 18.03 -20.28 2.97
N ALA A 283 17.68 -19.04 3.30
CA ALA A 283 16.87 -18.18 2.44
C ALA A 283 17.55 -17.96 1.06
N THR A 284 18.87 -17.72 1.04
CA THR A 284 19.60 -17.56 -0.23
C THR A 284 19.59 -18.84 -1.05
N ARG A 285 19.87 -20.01 -0.41
CA ARG A 285 19.82 -21.31 -1.11
C ARG A 285 18.41 -21.63 -1.64
N PHE A 286 17.38 -21.27 -0.89
CA PHE A 286 15.98 -21.39 -1.33
C PHE A 286 15.75 -20.59 -2.61
N MET A 287 16.13 -19.31 -2.60
CA MET A 287 15.98 -18.40 -3.75
C MET A 287 16.68 -18.94 -4.99
N ASP A 288 17.91 -19.44 -4.84
CA ASP A 288 18.72 -19.98 -5.93
C ASP A 288 18.19 -21.34 -6.47
N SER A 289 17.31 -21.98 -5.72
CA SER A 289 16.77 -23.31 -6.05
C SER A 289 15.40 -23.26 -6.73
N LEU A 290 14.76 -22.10 -6.79
CA LEU A 290 13.46 -21.95 -7.44
C LEU A 290 13.58 -22.12 -8.96
N GLU A 291 12.60 -22.80 -9.56
CA GLU A 291 12.55 -23.11 -10.98
C GLU A 291 11.38 -22.41 -11.70
N LEU A 292 10.23 -22.25 -11.01
CA LEU A 292 9.04 -21.56 -11.51
C LEU A 292 9.01 -20.08 -11.08
N ALA A 293 9.18 -19.83 -9.76
CA ALA A 293 9.09 -18.50 -9.21
C ALA A 293 10.27 -17.62 -9.60
N SER A 294 9.99 -16.44 -10.15
CA SER A 294 11.03 -15.51 -10.59
C SER A 294 11.58 -14.65 -9.47
N VAL A 295 12.90 -14.57 -9.33
CA VAL A 295 13.58 -13.69 -8.37
C VAL A 295 13.60 -12.27 -8.92
N VAL A 296 12.69 -11.42 -8.44
CA VAL A 296 12.54 -10.02 -8.88
C VAL A 296 12.11 -9.11 -7.74
N THR A 297 12.42 -7.82 -7.83
CA THR A 297 11.95 -6.81 -6.87
C THR A 297 10.47 -6.49 -7.02
N HIS A 298 9.89 -6.80 -8.17
CA HIS A 298 8.46 -6.60 -8.45
C HIS A 298 7.58 -7.45 -7.53
N VAL A 299 6.29 -7.11 -7.44
CA VAL A 299 5.29 -7.75 -6.58
C VAL A 299 3.91 -7.54 -7.18
N ALA A 300 2.98 -8.44 -6.90
CA ALA A 300 1.59 -8.33 -7.34
C ALA A 300 1.44 -8.43 -8.87
N ASP A 301 2.11 -9.43 -9.43
CA ASP A 301 2.08 -9.84 -10.84
C ASP A 301 1.26 -11.12 -11.01
N LEU A 302 0.79 -11.37 -12.22
CA LEU A 302 0.17 -12.65 -12.61
C LEU A 302 1.06 -13.86 -12.32
N ARG A 303 2.37 -13.69 -12.44
CA ARG A 303 3.39 -14.72 -12.23
C ARG A 303 3.87 -14.71 -10.79
N THR A 304 4.12 -15.89 -10.27
CA THR A 304 4.75 -16.04 -8.96
C THR A 304 6.16 -15.44 -8.98
N CYS A 305 6.41 -14.52 -8.07
CA CYS A 305 7.71 -13.89 -7.91
C CYS A 305 8.11 -13.79 -6.44
N VAL A 306 9.42 -13.71 -6.22
CA VAL A 306 9.99 -13.82 -4.88
C VAL A 306 11.12 -12.83 -4.70
N LEU A 307 11.27 -12.35 -3.47
CA LEU A 307 12.33 -11.44 -3.08
C LEU A 307 12.85 -11.83 -1.70
N HIS A 308 14.17 -11.83 -1.53
CA HIS A 308 14.86 -11.88 -0.24
C HIS A 308 15.51 -10.52 0.02
N PRO A 309 14.88 -9.63 0.81
CA PRO A 309 15.35 -8.25 0.98
C PRO A 309 16.79 -8.15 1.47
N ALA A 310 17.18 -9.00 2.40
CA ALA A 310 18.52 -9.00 3.01
C ALA A 310 19.67 -9.26 2.01
N SER A 311 19.43 -10.00 0.91
CA SER A 311 20.44 -10.25 -0.13
C SER A 311 20.29 -9.34 -1.36
N THR A 312 19.19 -8.57 -1.44
CA THR A 312 18.86 -7.77 -2.63
C THR A 312 18.72 -6.29 -2.30
N THR A 313 17.52 -5.84 -1.97
CA THR A 313 17.19 -4.41 -1.77
C THR A 313 17.84 -3.78 -0.54
N HIS A 314 18.18 -4.57 0.46
CA HIS A 314 18.80 -4.13 1.72
C HIS A 314 20.19 -4.74 1.95
N ARG A 315 20.85 -5.23 0.90
CA ARG A 315 22.11 -5.98 0.98
C ARG A 315 23.28 -5.24 1.66
N GLN A 316 23.22 -3.92 1.73
CA GLN A 316 24.21 -3.08 2.41
C GLN A 316 24.00 -2.96 3.92
N MET A 317 22.87 -3.45 4.44
CA MET A 317 22.53 -3.38 5.87
C MET A 317 23.07 -4.61 6.62
N THR A 318 23.51 -4.41 7.87
CA THR A 318 23.81 -5.52 8.78
C THR A 318 22.52 -6.16 9.29
N ASP A 319 22.62 -7.33 9.90
CA ASP A 319 21.46 -8.04 10.45
C ASP A 319 20.79 -7.25 11.60
N GLU A 320 21.57 -6.48 12.38
CA GLU A 320 21.05 -5.57 13.38
C GLU A 320 20.24 -4.43 12.75
N GLN A 321 20.79 -3.78 11.72
CA GLN A 321 20.11 -2.72 10.98
C GLN A 321 18.84 -3.22 10.29
N LEU A 322 18.85 -4.44 9.74
CA LEU A 322 17.66 -5.06 9.16
C LEU A 322 16.56 -5.25 10.21
N LYS A 323 16.90 -5.76 11.39
CA LYS A 323 15.94 -5.93 12.50
C LYS A 323 15.36 -4.60 12.97
N GLU A 324 16.18 -3.56 13.09
CA GLU A 324 15.75 -2.20 13.42
C GLU A 324 14.79 -1.64 12.36
N ALA A 325 14.99 -1.99 11.09
CA ALA A 325 14.11 -1.63 9.98
C ALA A 325 12.86 -2.53 9.87
N GLY A 326 12.64 -3.47 10.80
CA GLY A 326 11.52 -4.41 10.79
C GLY A 326 11.60 -5.50 9.72
N VAL A 327 12.80 -5.74 9.17
CA VAL A 327 13.06 -6.76 8.15
C VAL A 327 13.94 -7.85 8.77
N SER A 328 13.38 -9.05 8.96
CA SER A 328 14.20 -10.17 9.43
C SER A 328 15.23 -10.59 8.38
N PRO A 329 16.48 -10.93 8.76
CA PRO A 329 17.51 -11.38 7.83
C PRO A 329 17.15 -12.62 7.00
N ASP A 330 16.21 -13.43 7.48
CA ASP A 330 15.68 -14.63 6.82
C ASP A 330 14.36 -14.38 6.07
N LEU A 331 13.86 -13.14 6.05
CA LEU A 331 12.58 -12.80 5.43
C LEU A 331 12.61 -13.05 3.93
N ILE A 332 11.71 -13.91 3.47
CA ILE A 332 11.38 -14.11 2.06
C ILE A 332 9.99 -13.53 1.81
N ARG A 333 9.85 -12.65 0.84
CA ARG A 333 8.57 -12.16 0.37
C ARG A 333 8.19 -12.91 -0.90
N LEU A 334 7.14 -13.70 -0.86
CA LEU A 334 6.58 -14.43 -1.97
C LEU A 334 5.31 -13.71 -2.46
N SER A 335 5.30 -13.28 -3.70
CA SER A 335 4.12 -12.77 -4.39
C SER A 335 3.57 -13.88 -5.25
N VAL A 336 2.51 -14.50 -4.77
CA VAL A 336 1.90 -15.67 -5.39
C VAL A 336 1.10 -15.26 -6.62
N GLY A 337 1.39 -15.89 -7.74
CA GLY A 337 0.72 -15.67 -9.00
C GLY A 337 -0.58 -16.46 -9.15
N ILE A 338 -1.11 -16.48 -10.36
CA ILE A 338 -2.36 -17.18 -10.71
C ILE A 338 -2.15 -18.54 -11.38
N GLU A 339 -0.92 -19.03 -11.40
CA GLU A 339 -0.57 -20.35 -11.92
C GLU A 339 -1.33 -21.45 -11.17
N ASN A 340 -1.21 -22.68 -11.62
CA ASN A 340 -1.75 -23.82 -10.88
C ASN A 340 -1.07 -23.88 -9.48
N PRO A 341 -1.84 -23.87 -8.39
CA PRO A 341 -1.25 -23.87 -7.05
C PRO A 341 -0.39 -25.10 -6.74
N GLU A 342 -0.63 -26.24 -7.36
CA GLU A 342 0.21 -27.43 -7.18
C GLU A 342 1.60 -27.23 -7.79
N ASP A 343 1.70 -26.59 -8.96
CA ASP A 343 2.98 -26.30 -9.60
C ASP A 343 3.81 -25.33 -8.73
N ILE A 344 3.16 -24.32 -8.13
CA ILE A 344 3.82 -23.39 -7.20
C ILE A 344 4.28 -24.13 -5.94
N LEU A 345 3.43 -25.00 -5.36
CA LEU A 345 3.76 -25.80 -4.19
C LEU A 345 4.94 -26.75 -4.46
N ASP A 346 4.97 -27.39 -5.63
CA ASP A 346 6.05 -28.31 -5.98
C ASP A 346 7.37 -27.57 -6.15
N ASP A 347 7.37 -26.36 -6.73
CA ASP A 347 8.55 -25.51 -6.78
C ASP A 347 9.05 -25.10 -5.39
N ILE A 348 8.13 -24.68 -4.49
CA ILE A 348 8.47 -24.33 -3.12
C ILE A 348 9.03 -25.53 -2.34
N LYS A 349 8.39 -26.71 -2.43
CA LYS A 349 8.81 -27.94 -1.74
C LYS A 349 10.23 -28.36 -2.14
N GLN A 350 10.52 -28.40 -3.46
CA GLN A 350 11.82 -28.78 -3.94
C GLN A 350 12.91 -27.76 -3.55
N ALA A 351 12.57 -26.45 -3.54
CA ALA A 351 13.49 -25.41 -3.12
C ALA A 351 13.75 -25.46 -1.59
N LEU A 352 12.74 -25.70 -0.75
CA LEU A 352 12.90 -25.91 0.68
C LEU A 352 13.78 -27.16 0.96
N GLU A 353 13.61 -28.24 0.19
CA GLU A 353 14.43 -29.44 0.34
C GLU A 353 15.90 -29.18 0.04
N LYS A 354 16.21 -28.39 -0.99
CA LYS A 354 17.57 -28.00 -1.35
C LYS A 354 18.18 -27.00 -0.35
N ALA A 355 17.34 -26.12 0.22
CA ALA A 355 17.78 -25.07 1.13
C ALA A 355 18.19 -25.60 2.53
N THR A 356 17.62 -26.71 2.96
CA THR A 356 17.77 -27.26 4.33
C THR A 356 18.66 -28.50 4.42
N LYS A 357 19.20 -28.93 3.27
CA LYS A 357 20.27 -29.92 3.21
C LYS A 357 21.64 -29.23 3.41
#